data_018f2bcd3e0240c69769228f1c49e61a
#
_entry.id   018f2bcd3e0240c69769228f1c49e61a
#
_cell.length_a   1.000
_cell.length_b   1.000
_cell.length_c   1.000
_cell.angle_alpha   90.00
_cell.angle_beta   90.00
_cell.angle_gamma   90.00
#
_symmetry.space_group_name_H-M   'P 1'
#
loop_
_entity.id
_entity.type
_entity.pdbx_description
1 polymer ?
#
loop_
_entity_poly.entity_id
_entity_poly.type
_entity_poly.pdbx_seq_one_letter_code
_entity_poly.pdbx_strand_id
1 'polypeptide(L)'
;LFVNDERKAVFKIADKGYVLADSSVIFSDVVQETQEKKQAMWLKPGFKVYDRPLINGAKEKNTPLSPYTKVTVLRTAKTLRDEFVEIEGQGWVNKAFVTEKDNRMEKVQDLLNSKYNSPSYGIYVKQLETGNTAGINPQKEMYSASVTKLPYLYYVQEQLNKKAISPTTTYKYIPEVNDFKGGYEPEGSGSLSKTPDGKEYSVQELVDKIAKESDNVGHNILNYYVTHQSDQDFQKTLDKIAKKHWDVEKREASAEMAGNVMEA
;
A
#
# COMPACT_ATOMS: atom_id res chain seq x y z
N LEU A 1 -55.30 -0.30 -21.87
CA LEU A 1 -54.55 -0.54 -23.09
C LEU A 1 -54.31 -2.06 -23.24
N PHE A 2 -54.40 -2.61 -24.44
CA PHE A 2 -54.00 -3.96 -24.71
C PHE A 2 -52.53 -3.98 -25.18
N VAL A 3 -51.73 -4.84 -24.58
CA VAL A 3 -50.36 -5.09 -24.97
C VAL A 3 -50.22 -6.61 -25.12
N ASN A 4 -49.89 -7.09 -26.32
CA ASN A 4 -49.80 -8.53 -26.66
C ASN A 4 -51.09 -9.28 -26.26
N ASP A 5 -52.26 -8.75 -26.61
CA ASP A 5 -53.58 -9.28 -26.30
C ASP A 5 -53.97 -9.35 -24.82
N GLU A 6 -53.12 -8.91 -23.92
CA GLU A 6 -53.42 -8.75 -22.49
C GLU A 6 -53.85 -7.34 -22.13
N ARG A 7 -54.90 -7.23 -21.31
CA ARG A 7 -55.31 -5.95 -20.76
C ARG A 7 -54.38 -5.47 -19.69
N LYS A 8 -53.56 -4.46 -19.97
CA LYS A 8 -52.63 -3.84 -19.03
C LYS A 8 -53.14 -2.49 -18.53
N ALA A 9 -53.01 -2.26 -17.23
CA ALA A 9 -53.23 -0.94 -16.65
C ALA A 9 -52.10 0.00 -17.10
N VAL A 10 -52.47 1.27 -17.48
CA VAL A 10 -51.51 2.27 -17.94
C VAL A 10 -51.87 3.63 -17.38
N PHE A 11 -50.87 4.50 -17.17
CA PHE A 11 -51.03 5.92 -16.99
C PHE A 11 -50.82 6.66 -18.31
N LYS A 12 -51.70 7.66 -18.57
CA LYS A 12 -51.53 8.55 -19.72
C LYS A 12 -50.62 9.71 -19.29
N ILE A 13 -49.54 9.91 -20.01
CA ILE A 13 -48.63 11.06 -19.86
C ILE A 13 -49.08 12.12 -20.90
N ALA A 14 -49.42 13.31 -20.44
CA ALA A 14 -49.86 14.40 -21.31
C ALA A 14 -48.83 14.64 -22.43
N ASP A 15 -49.31 14.64 -23.67
CA ASP A 15 -48.57 14.89 -24.92
C ASP A 15 -47.40 13.89 -25.20
N LYS A 16 -47.27 12.81 -24.42
CA LYS A 16 -46.16 11.85 -24.55
C LYS A 16 -46.59 10.36 -24.68
N GLY A 17 -47.89 10.05 -24.57
CA GLY A 17 -48.41 8.69 -24.73
C GLY A 17 -48.76 8.00 -23.42
N TYR A 18 -48.50 6.70 -23.34
CA TYR A 18 -48.86 5.84 -22.19
C TYR A 18 -47.65 5.14 -21.63
N VAL A 19 -47.67 4.89 -20.33
CA VAL A 19 -46.68 4.11 -19.60
C VAL A 19 -47.39 3.02 -18.77
N LEU A 20 -46.82 1.86 -18.63
CA LEU A 20 -47.40 0.80 -17.80
C LEU A 20 -47.57 1.24 -16.36
N ALA A 21 -48.71 0.98 -15.77
CA ALA A 21 -49.00 1.23 -14.36
C ALA A 21 -48.41 0.09 -13.52
N ASP A 22 -47.09 -0.03 -13.52
CA ASP A 22 -46.32 -1.06 -12.84
C ASP A 22 -45.33 -0.39 -11.89
N SER A 23 -45.20 -0.91 -10.66
CA SER A 23 -44.31 -0.34 -9.63
C SER A 23 -42.81 -0.44 -10.00
N SER A 24 -42.44 -1.32 -10.91
CA SER A 24 -41.10 -1.38 -11.47
C SER A 24 -40.78 -0.24 -12.44
N VAL A 25 -41.83 0.37 -13.03
CA VAL A 25 -41.74 1.45 -14.03
C VAL A 25 -42.07 2.81 -13.42
N ILE A 26 -43.13 2.88 -12.58
CA ILE A 26 -43.56 4.12 -11.93
C ILE A 26 -43.55 3.93 -10.43
N PHE A 27 -42.81 4.76 -9.75
CA PHE A 27 -42.70 4.77 -8.28
C PHE A 27 -42.53 6.21 -7.78
N SER A 28 -42.87 6.40 -6.53
CA SER A 28 -42.62 7.68 -5.85
C SER A 28 -41.22 7.66 -5.28
N ASP A 29 -40.38 8.61 -5.70
CA ASP A 29 -39.03 8.78 -5.15
C ASP A 29 -39.13 9.73 -3.93
N VAL A 30 -39.48 9.15 -2.79
CA VAL A 30 -39.59 9.86 -1.51
C VAL A 30 -38.73 9.16 -0.44
N VAL A 31 -38.25 9.97 0.49
CA VAL A 31 -37.56 9.43 1.67
C VAL A 31 -38.57 8.69 2.54
N GLN A 32 -38.34 7.43 2.79
CA GLN A 32 -39.17 6.55 3.61
C GLN A 32 -38.71 6.48 5.06
N GLU A 33 -37.38 6.55 5.24
CA GLU A 33 -36.75 6.41 6.56
C GLU A 33 -35.51 7.32 6.63
N THR A 34 -35.29 7.89 7.79
CA THR A 34 -34.06 8.63 8.11
C THR A 34 -33.56 8.18 9.47
N GLN A 35 -32.28 7.87 9.60
CA GLN A 35 -31.65 7.46 10.83
C GLN A 35 -30.42 8.33 11.11
N GLU A 36 -30.29 8.79 12.35
CA GLU A 36 -29.08 9.43 12.84
C GLU A 36 -27.93 8.40 12.91
N LYS A 37 -26.79 8.76 12.33
CA LYS A 37 -25.64 7.88 12.29
C LYS A 37 -24.36 8.70 12.20
N LYS A 38 -23.85 9.15 13.33
CA LYS A 38 -22.57 9.88 13.34
C LYS A 38 -21.40 8.90 13.17
N GLN A 39 -20.84 8.86 11.97
CA GLN A 39 -19.79 7.91 11.59
C GLN A 39 -18.80 8.51 10.59
N ALA A 40 -17.51 8.15 10.73
CA ALA A 40 -16.50 8.47 9.73
C ALA A 40 -16.59 7.48 8.56
N MET A 41 -16.59 8.02 7.35
CA MET A 41 -16.57 7.22 6.11
C MET A 41 -15.59 7.86 5.10
N TRP A 42 -15.29 7.18 4.02
CA TRP A 42 -14.47 7.66 2.93
C TRP A 42 -15.26 7.71 1.64
N LEU A 43 -15.02 8.75 0.84
CA LEU A 43 -15.63 8.91 -0.46
C LEU A 43 -14.98 8.00 -1.50
N LYS A 44 -15.81 7.41 -2.37
CA LYS A 44 -15.36 6.68 -3.55
C LYS A 44 -15.34 7.57 -4.79
N PRO A 45 -14.59 7.23 -5.86
CA PRO A 45 -14.67 7.90 -7.14
C PRO A 45 -16.11 7.93 -7.71
N GLY A 46 -16.46 9.00 -8.40
CA GLY A 46 -17.76 9.15 -9.04
C GLY A 46 -18.89 9.64 -8.12
N PHE A 47 -18.61 9.95 -6.85
CA PHE A 47 -19.61 10.53 -5.97
C PHE A 47 -20.11 11.88 -6.47
N LYS A 48 -21.37 12.17 -6.15
CA LYS A 48 -22.02 13.47 -6.35
C LYS A 48 -22.69 13.88 -5.06
N VAL A 49 -22.70 15.18 -4.79
CA VAL A 49 -23.38 15.75 -3.62
C VAL A 49 -24.68 16.38 -4.06
N TYR A 50 -25.75 16.13 -3.32
CA TYR A 50 -27.09 16.62 -3.60
C TYR A 50 -27.63 17.45 -2.44
N ASP A 51 -28.58 18.36 -2.75
CA ASP A 51 -29.29 19.18 -1.75
C ASP A 51 -30.28 18.36 -0.89
N ARG A 52 -30.71 17.21 -1.39
CA ARG A 52 -31.64 16.27 -0.72
C ARG A 52 -31.34 14.83 -1.10
N PRO A 53 -31.77 13.84 -0.28
CA PRO A 53 -31.46 12.41 -0.48
C PRO A 53 -32.35 11.77 -1.56
N LEU A 54 -32.32 12.29 -2.77
CA LEU A 54 -33.05 11.81 -3.93
C LEU A 54 -32.14 11.86 -5.17
N ILE A 55 -32.41 11.02 -6.16
CA ILE A 55 -31.77 11.14 -7.47
C ILE A 55 -32.62 12.07 -8.36
N ASN A 56 -33.91 11.82 -8.40
CA ASN A 56 -34.82 12.64 -9.22
C ASN A 56 -35.29 13.88 -8.47
N GLY A 57 -35.16 15.04 -9.10
CA GLY A 57 -35.55 16.30 -8.52
C GLY A 57 -34.65 16.92 -7.47
N ALA A 58 -33.58 16.23 -7.08
CA ALA A 58 -32.48 16.81 -6.29
C ALA A 58 -31.58 17.67 -7.18
N LYS A 59 -31.00 18.71 -6.59
CA LYS A 59 -30.00 19.55 -7.28
C LYS A 59 -28.60 19.07 -6.86
N GLU A 60 -27.76 18.84 -7.86
CA GLU A 60 -26.34 18.59 -7.62
C GLU A 60 -25.70 19.90 -7.09
N LYS A 61 -24.90 19.74 -6.03
CA LYS A 61 -24.18 20.85 -5.39
C LYS A 61 -22.70 20.75 -5.75
N ASN A 62 -22.07 21.88 -5.97
CA ASN A 62 -20.61 21.94 -6.02
C ASN A 62 -20.03 21.63 -4.65
N THR A 63 -18.95 20.88 -4.62
CA THR A 63 -18.26 20.50 -3.40
C THR A 63 -16.74 20.60 -3.59
N PRO A 64 -15.98 21.04 -2.58
CA PRO A 64 -14.52 21.01 -2.61
C PRO A 64 -13.95 19.61 -2.32
N LEU A 65 -14.81 18.63 -2.00
CA LEU A 65 -14.39 17.27 -1.65
C LEU A 65 -13.85 16.53 -2.88
N SER A 66 -12.85 15.70 -2.64
CA SER A 66 -12.26 14.82 -3.64
C SER A 66 -12.52 13.34 -3.29
N PRO A 67 -12.48 12.41 -4.25
CA PRO A 67 -12.46 10.98 -3.94
C PRO A 67 -11.39 10.63 -2.91
N TYR A 68 -11.65 9.59 -2.13
CA TYR A 68 -10.77 9.08 -1.06
C TYR A 68 -10.61 10.03 0.15
N THR A 69 -11.41 11.09 0.23
CA THR A 69 -11.46 11.98 1.41
C THR A 69 -12.27 11.33 2.53
N LYS A 70 -11.76 11.40 3.74
CA LYS A 70 -12.49 11.03 4.96
C LYS A 70 -13.51 12.10 5.29
N VAL A 71 -14.75 11.70 5.53
CA VAL A 71 -15.89 12.58 5.83
C VAL A 71 -16.63 12.09 7.06
N THR A 72 -17.35 12.99 7.73
CA THR A 72 -18.30 12.64 8.78
C THR A 72 -19.69 12.53 8.17
N VAL A 73 -20.30 11.35 8.29
CA VAL A 73 -21.70 11.10 8.00
C VAL A 73 -22.51 11.44 9.24
N LEU A 74 -23.57 12.24 9.11
CA LEU A 74 -24.46 12.62 10.21
C LEU A 74 -25.67 11.70 10.32
N ARG A 75 -26.25 11.33 9.19
CA ARG A 75 -27.43 10.46 9.11
C ARG A 75 -27.53 9.74 7.77
N THR A 76 -28.38 8.74 7.75
CA THR A 76 -28.74 8.01 6.52
C THR A 76 -30.17 8.31 6.16
N ALA A 77 -30.51 8.24 4.88
CA ALA A 77 -31.86 8.30 4.36
C ALA A 77 -32.09 7.18 3.35
N LYS A 78 -33.24 6.54 3.43
CA LYS A 78 -33.62 5.45 2.53
C LYS A 78 -34.82 5.84 1.70
N THR A 79 -34.74 5.62 0.41
CA THR A 79 -35.86 5.67 -0.56
C THR A 79 -36.25 4.25 -0.96
N LEU A 80 -37.18 4.09 -1.88
CA LEU A 80 -37.54 2.76 -2.43
C LEU A 80 -36.37 2.07 -3.15
N ARG A 81 -35.45 2.83 -3.74
CA ARG A 81 -34.38 2.31 -4.62
C ARG A 81 -32.98 2.55 -4.10
N ASP A 82 -32.77 3.62 -3.35
CA ASP A 82 -31.47 4.12 -2.99
C ASP A 82 -31.36 4.40 -1.49
N GLU A 83 -30.15 4.32 -1.02
CA GLU A 83 -29.77 4.84 0.29
C GLU A 83 -28.80 6.00 0.10
N PHE A 84 -28.94 7.02 0.92
CA PHE A 84 -28.11 8.20 0.95
C PHE A 84 -27.51 8.40 2.33
N VAL A 85 -26.38 9.09 2.35
CA VAL A 85 -25.73 9.56 3.58
C VAL A 85 -25.58 11.06 3.53
N GLU A 86 -25.86 11.74 4.63
CA GLU A 86 -25.63 13.17 4.76
C GLU A 86 -24.22 13.42 5.27
N ILE A 87 -23.45 14.15 4.48
CA ILE A 87 -22.08 14.54 4.83
C ILE A 87 -22.11 15.90 5.49
N GLU A 88 -21.49 15.99 6.67
CA GLU A 88 -21.41 17.20 7.48
C GLU A 88 -20.96 18.41 6.68
N GLY A 89 -21.79 19.47 6.68
CA GLY A 89 -21.51 20.72 5.98
C GLY A 89 -21.59 20.68 4.45
N GLN A 90 -21.89 19.53 3.82
CA GLN A 90 -21.88 19.38 2.38
C GLN A 90 -23.27 19.10 1.79
N GLY A 91 -23.90 18.03 2.20
CA GLY A 91 -25.19 17.55 1.70
C GLY A 91 -25.22 16.04 1.57
N TRP A 92 -26.04 15.53 0.66
CA TRP A 92 -26.35 14.13 0.53
C TRP A 92 -25.55 13.46 -0.58
N VAL A 93 -25.01 12.27 -0.29
CA VAL A 93 -24.28 11.42 -1.25
C VAL A 93 -24.97 10.06 -1.28
N ASN A 94 -25.12 9.45 -2.46
CA ASN A 94 -25.61 8.07 -2.54
C ASN A 94 -24.65 7.14 -1.81
N LYS A 95 -25.19 6.28 -0.97
CA LYS A 95 -24.43 5.37 -0.09
C LYS A 95 -23.48 4.43 -0.85
N ALA A 96 -23.76 4.12 -2.10
CA ALA A 96 -22.88 3.32 -2.95
C ALA A 96 -21.49 3.96 -3.14
N PHE A 97 -21.40 5.29 -3.02
CA PHE A 97 -20.17 6.06 -3.20
C PHE A 97 -19.46 6.43 -1.88
N VAL A 98 -19.80 5.77 -0.79
CA VAL A 98 -19.04 5.86 0.48
C VAL A 98 -18.68 4.48 1.00
N THR A 99 -17.68 4.42 1.86
CA THR A 99 -17.22 3.18 2.50
C THR A 99 -16.73 3.47 3.92
N GLU A 100 -16.94 2.52 4.82
CA GLU A 100 -16.39 2.57 6.19
C GLU A 100 -14.88 2.23 6.20
N LYS A 101 -14.42 1.53 5.17
CA LYS A 101 -13.04 1.10 5.01
C LYS A 101 -12.19 2.22 4.46
N ASP A 102 -11.04 2.48 5.06
CA ASP A 102 -10.05 3.42 4.50
C ASP A 102 -9.63 2.95 3.10
N ASN A 103 -9.98 3.74 2.10
CA ASN A 103 -9.73 3.43 0.70
C ASN A 103 -8.61 4.29 0.07
N ARG A 104 -7.78 4.96 0.88
CA ARG A 104 -6.68 5.80 0.37
C ARG A 104 -5.68 5.01 -0.45
N MET A 105 -5.46 3.74 -0.10
CA MET A 105 -4.56 2.87 -0.87
C MET A 105 -5.11 2.46 -2.24
N GLU A 106 -6.42 2.51 -2.45
CA GLU A 106 -7.02 2.34 -3.79
C GLU A 106 -6.56 3.47 -4.74
N LYS A 107 -6.50 4.72 -4.24
CA LYS A 107 -5.94 5.84 -5.01
C LYS A 107 -4.48 5.61 -5.39
N VAL A 108 -3.67 5.06 -4.49
CA VAL A 108 -2.28 4.72 -4.78
C VAL A 108 -2.23 3.63 -5.85
N GLN A 109 -3.06 2.58 -5.72
CA GLN A 109 -3.13 1.50 -6.71
C GLN A 109 -3.54 2.00 -8.09
N ASP A 110 -4.54 2.88 -8.17
CA ASP A 110 -4.99 3.49 -9.44
C ASP A 110 -3.87 4.30 -10.09
N LEU A 111 -3.13 5.08 -9.30
CA LEU A 111 -1.98 5.84 -9.77
C LEU A 111 -0.87 4.92 -10.29
N LEU A 112 -0.55 3.85 -9.54
CA LEU A 112 0.45 2.87 -9.96
C LEU A 112 0.05 2.19 -11.28
N ASN A 113 -1.20 1.75 -11.38
CA ASN A 113 -1.74 1.13 -12.58
C ASN A 113 -1.68 2.06 -13.79
N SER A 114 -1.94 3.34 -13.59
CA SER A 114 -1.94 4.32 -14.68
C SER A 114 -0.54 4.67 -15.20
N LYS A 115 0.49 4.60 -14.34
CA LYS A 115 1.84 5.09 -14.66
C LYS A 115 2.91 3.99 -14.76
N TYR A 116 2.74 2.89 -14.02
CA TYR A 116 3.79 1.88 -13.81
C TYR A 116 3.32 0.46 -14.12
N ASN A 117 2.21 0.28 -14.82
CA ASN A 117 1.68 -1.03 -15.19
C ASN A 117 2.55 -1.70 -16.26
N SER A 118 3.69 -2.22 -15.85
CA SER A 118 4.66 -2.90 -16.71
C SER A 118 5.30 -4.08 -15.97
N PRO A 119 5.63 -5.18 -16.65
CA PRO A 119 6.34 -6.30 -16.06
C PRO A 119 7.77 -5.97 -15.61
N SER A 120 8.30 -4.80 -16.00
CA SER A 120 9.64 -4.32 -15.64
C SER A 120 9.70 -3.68 -14.25
N TYR A 121 8.55 -3.42 -13.61
CA TYR A 121 8.50 -2.84 -12.28
C TYR A 121 8.11 -3.89 -11.23
N GLY A 122 8.78 -3.83 -10.08
CA GLY A 122 8.35 -4.41 -8.83
C GLY A 122 8.16 -3.27 -7.81
N ILE A 123 6.92 -2.99 -7.43
CA ILE A 123 6.57 -1.89 -6.52
C ILE A 123 5.71 -2.45 -5.40
N TYR A 124 6.02 -2.08 -4.16
CA TYR A 124 5.22 -2.40 -2.99
C TYR A 124 5.10 -1.16 -2.11
N VAL A 125 3.89 -0.82 -1.77
CA VAL A 125 3.55 0.29 -0.87
C VAL A 125 2.66 -0.25 0.23
N LYS A 126 2.97 0.07 1.48
CA LYS A 126 2.17 -0.31 2.65
C LYS A 126 1.89 0.90 3.52
N GLN A 127 0.65 1.07 3.90
CA GLN A 127 0.23 2.02 4.90
C GLN A 127 0.33 1.35 6.27
N LEU A 128 1.30 1.74 7.09
CA LEU A 128 1.60 1.06 8.35
C LEU A 128 0.45 1.10 9.35
N GLU A 129 -0.30 2.21 9.39
CA GLU A 129 -1.44 2.39 10.32
C GLU A 129 -2.59 1.39 10.08
N THR A 130 -2.85 1.03 8.83
CA THR A 130 -4.01 0.19 8.44
C THR A 130 -3.62 -1.20 7.96
N GLY A 131 -2.35 -1.39 7.61
CA GLY A 131 -1.85 -2.58 6.92
C GLY A 131 -2.28 -2.71 5.46
N ASN A 132 -3.04 -1.74 4.91
CA ASN A 132 -3.45 -1.75 3.51
C ASN A 132 -2.24 -1.60 2.58
N THR A 133 -2.27 -2.30 1.45
CA THR A 133 -1.17 -2.33 0.48
C THR A 133 -1.62 -1.95 -0.92
N ALA A 134 -0.67 -1.48 -1.73
CA ALA A 134 -0.79 -1.30 -3.17
C ALA A 134 0.54 -1.71 -3.84
N GLY A 135 0.51 -2.07 -5.11
CA GLY A 135 1.74 -2.44 -5.80
C GLY A 135 1.56 -2.84 -7.25
N ILE A 136 2.69 -2.96 -7.93
CA ILE A 136 2.82 -3.55 -9.26
C ILE A 136 3.80 -4.71 -9.15
N ASN A 137 3.39 -5.91 -9.52
CA ASN A 137 4.20 -7.12 -9.40
C ASN A 137 4.95 -7.24 -8.05
N PRO A 138 4.32 -6.97 -6.88
CA PRO A 138 5.02 -6.82 -5.61
C PRO A 138 5.76 -8.08 -5.17
N GLN A 139 5.31 -9.25 -5.61
CA GLN A 139 5.89 -10.56 -5.28
C GLN A 139 6.84 -11.09 -6.35
N LYS A 140 7.01 -10.39 -7.47
CA LYS A 140 7.93 -10.80 -8.53
C LYS A 140 9.36 -10.60 -8.06
N GLU A 141 10.14 -11.66 -8.06
CA GLU A 141 11.57 -11.61 -7.79
C GLU A 141 12.31 -11.02 -9.00
N MET A 142 13.20 -10.11 -8.71
CA MET A 142 14.01 -9.37 -9.67
C MET A 142 15.41 -9.18 -9.12
N TYR A 143 16.38 -8.94 -9.98
CA TYR A 143 17.72 -8.61 -9.55
C TYR A 143 17.70 -7.36 -8.66
N SER A 144 18.09 -7.51 -7.42
CA SER A 144 17.93 -6.51 -6.37
C SER A 144 19.18 -5.66 -6.10
N ALA A 145 20.30 -6.00 -6.75
CA ALA A 145 21.57 -5.29 -6.56
C ALA A 145 21.84 -5.02 -5.05
N SER A 146 22.08 -3.76 -4.69
CA SER A 146 22.37 -3.37 -3.30
C SER A 146 21.18 -3.37 -2.35
N VAL A 147 19.96 -3.59 -2.83
CA VAL A 147 18.79 -3.81 -1.92
C VAL A 147 19.02 -5.04 -1.04
N THR A 148 19.78 -6.00 -1.51
CA THR A 148 20.17 -7.19 -0.74
C THR A 148 21.00 -6.87 0.50
N LYS A 149 21.59 -5.68 0.64
CA LYS A 149 22.29 -5.24 1.85
C LYS A 149 21.34 -4.97 3.02
N LEU A 150 20.07 -4.71 2.74
CA LEU A 150 19.05 -4.39 3.74
C LEU A 150 18.86 -5.50 4.80
N PRO A 151 18.70 -6.78 4.46
CA PRO A 151 18.64 -7.87 5.43
C PRO A 151 19.85 -7.94 6.38
N TYR A 152 21.02 -7.66 5.86
CA TYR A 152 22.26 -7.67 6.68
C TYR A 152 22.26 -6.52 7.68
N LEU A 153 21.87 -5.31 7.26
CA LEU A 153 21.72 -4.16 8.16
C LEU A 153 20.68 -4.42 9.25
N TYR A 154 19.57 -5.06 8.89
CA TYR A 154 18.55 -5.45 9.86
C TYR A 154 19.14 -6.42 10.90
N TYR A 155 19.81 -7.46 10.46
CA TYR A 155 20.39 -8.45 11.37
C TYR A 155 21.48 -7.84 12.29
N VAL A 156 22.32 -6.97 11.75
CA VAL A 156 23.32 -6.21 12.55
C VAL A 156 22.59 -5.37 13.61
N GLN A 157 21.51 -4.69 13.25
CA GLN A 157 20.72 -3.92 14.21
C GLN A 157 20.10 -4.83 15.29
N GLU A 158 19.63 -6.02 14.94
CA GLU A 158 19.18 -6.99 15.96
C GLU A 158 20.29 -7.41 16.92
N GLN A 159 21.52 -7.65 16.41
CA GLN A 159 22.66 -7.99 17.29
C GLN A 159 23.04 -6.82 18.22
N LEU A 160 22.93 -5.59 17.73
CA LEU A 160 23.09 -4.38 18.57
C LEU A 160 22.00 -4.31 19.65
N ASN A 161 20.75 -4.53 19.30
CA ASN A 161 19.62 -4.52 20.24
C ASN A 161 19.75 -5.63 21.33
N LYS A 162 20.23 -6.80 20.93
CA LYS A 162 20.54 -7.94 21.83
C LYS A 162 21.82 -7.72 22.66
N LYS A 163 22.57 -6.65 22.39
CA LYS A 163 23.88 -6.36 23.00
C LYS A 163 24.93 -7.47 22.75
N ALA A 164 24.77 -8.25 21.71
CA ALA A 164 25.75 -9.25 21.26
C ALA A 164 26.98 -8.57 20.66
N ILE A 165 26.77 -7.42 20.00
CA ILE A 165 27.82 -6.48 19.57
C ILE A 165 27.47 -5.07 20.04
N SER A 166 28.43 -4.16 19.97
CA SER A 166 28.20 -2.74 20.28
C SER A 166 28.53 -1.85 19.08
N PRO A 167 28.02 -0.61 19.03
CA PRO A 167 28.39 0.33 17.98
C PRO A 167 29.89 0.61 17.90
N THR A 168 30.62 0.44 19.01
CA THR A 168 32.08 0.63 19.13
C THR A 168 32.87 -0.66 18.93
N THR A 169 32.23 -1.81 18.76
CA THR A 169 32.93 -3.04 18.36
C THR A 169 33.62 -2.81 17.02
N THR A 170 34.90 -3.18 16.92
CA THR A 170 35.68 -2.99 15.69
C THR A 170 35.95 -4.30 14.97
N TYR A 171 36.02 -4.23 13.65
CA TYR A 171 36.37 -5.33 12.78
C TYR A 171 37.49 -4.91 11.82
N LYS A 172 38.46 -5.81 11.65
CA LYS A 172 39.64 -5.54 10.84
C LYS A 172 39.38 -5.86 9.37
N TYR A 173 39.77 -4.96 8.47
CA TYR A 173 39.68 -5.21 7.04
C TYR A 173 40.88 -6.05 6.59
N ILE A 174 40.66 -7.34 6.39
CA ILE A 174 41.65 -8.36 5.99
C ILE A 174 41.26 -8.97 4.63
N PRO A 175 42.19 -9.64 3.91
CA PRO A 175 41.91 -10.21 2.59
C PRO A 175 40.68 -11.12 2.53
N GLU A 176 40.51 -11.96 3.57
CA GLU A 176 39.44 -12.96 3.66
C GLU A 176 38.05 -12.35 3.66
N VAL A 177 37.91 -11.06 4.03
CA VAL A 177 36.66 -10.31 4.00
C VAL A 177 36.10 -10.19 2.57
N ASN A 178 36.94 -10.20 1.56
CA ASN A 178 36.52 -10.11 0.16
C ASN A 178 36.48 -11.47 -0.56
N ASP A 179 36.95 -12.52 0.08
CA ASP A 179 37.09 -13.86 -0.51
C ASP A 179 36.09 -14.84 0.12
N PHE A 180 34.81 -14.52 0.08
CA PHE A 180 33.77 -15.44 0.54
C PHE A 180 32.52 -15.34 -0.35
N LYS A 181 31.71 -16.40 -0.33
CA LYS A 181 30.48 -16.47 -1.11
C LYS A 181 29.48 -15.41 -0.63
N GLY A 182 28.91 -14.64 -1.55
CA GLY A 182 27.98 -13.54 -1.27
C GLY A 182 28.63 -12.18 -1.05
N GLY A 183 29.98 -12.08 -1.05
CA GLY A 183 30.71 -10.82 -1.03
C GLY A 183 30.42 -9.96 -2.27
N TYR A 184 30.52 -8.66 -2.10
CA TYR A 184 30.42 -7.67 -3.20
C TYR A 184 31.84 -7.34 -3.70
N GLU A 185 31.92 -7.00 -4.98
CA GLU A 185 33.18 -6.50 -5.57
C GLU A 185 33.64 -5.24 -4.84
N PRO A 186 34.84 -5.21 -4.24
CA PRO A 186 35.35 -4.03 -3.51
C PRO A 186 35.38 -2.77 -4.36
N GLU A 187 35.70 -2.91 -5.66
CA GLU A 187 35.78 -1.79 -6.64
C GLU A 187 34.44 -1.11 -6.91
N GLY A 188 33.30 -1.67 -6.42
CA GLY A 188 31.98 -1.09 -6.59
C GLY A 188 31.73 0.12 -5.69
N SER A 189 30.47 0.30 -5.26
CA SER A 189 30.03 1.46 -4.48
C SER A 189 30.73 1.60 -3.15
N GLY A 190 30.86 2.84 -2.67
CA GLY A 190 31.37 3.20 -1.35
C GLY A 190 32.75 3.84 -1.39
N SER A 191 33.16 4.35 -0.23
CA SER A 191 34.40 5.15 -0.06
C SER A 191 35.46 4.51 0.82
N LEU A 192 35.20 3.32 1.40
CA LEU A 192 36.22 2.58 2.13
C LEU A 192 37.32 2.11 1.18
N SER A 193 38.52 1.82 1.72
CA SER A 193 39.63 1.29 0.94
C SER A 193 39.17 0.10 0.09
N LYS A 194 39.59 0.06 -1.18
CA LYS A 194 39.24 -1.04 -2.10
C LYS A 194 40.13 -2.26 -1.93
N THR A 195 41.26 -2.06 -1.25
CA THR A 195 42.21 -3.13 -0.91
C THR A 195 42.29 -3.28 0.59
N PRO A 196 42.41 -4.51 1.12
CA PRO A 196 42.58 -4.75 2.53
C PRO A 196 43.76 -3.96 3.07
N ASP A 197 43.49 -3.05 4.02
CA ASP A 197 44.47 -2.12 4.57
C ASP A 197 44.85 -2.45 6.03
N GLY A 198 44.23 -3.49 6.58
CA GLY A 198 44.45 -3.93 7.96
C GLY A 198 43.89 -2.98 9.02
N LYS A 199 43.16 -1.92 8.63
CA LYS A 199 42.50 -1.01 9.58
C LYS A 199 41.31 -1.68 10.25
N GLU A 200 40.99 -1.14 11.43
CA GLU A 200 39.80 -1.49 12.17
C GLU A 200 38.72 -0.42 11.94
N TYR A 201 37.53 -0.88 11.65
CA TYR A 201 36.34 -0.06 11.46
C TYR A 201 35.30 -0.44 12.50
N SER A 202 34.68 0.55 13.14
CA SER A 202 33.60 0.30 14.09
C SER A 202 32.30 -0.13 13.38
N VAL A 203 31.47 -0.90 14.09
CA VAL A 203 30.15 -1.31 13.59
C VAL A 203 29.33 -0.08 13.17
N GLN A 204 29.35 1.00 13.97
CA GLN A 204 28.63 2.24 13.62
C GLN A 204 29.12 2.85 12.32
N GLU A 205 30.44 2.93 12.13
CA GLU A 205 31.03 3.46 10.90
C GLU A 205 30.64 2.61 9.69
N LEU A 206 30.73 1.29 9.80
CA LEU A 206 30.35 0.37 8.73
C LEU A 206 28.87 0.48 8.36
N VAL A 207 27.97 0.50 9.36
CA VAL A 207 26.52 0.71 9.15
C VAL A 207 26.26 2.04 8.44
N ASP A 208 26.89 3.12 8.86
CA ASP A 208 26.77 4.43 8.25
C ASP A 208 27.23 4.44 6.79
N LYS A 209 28.36 3.80 6.49
CA LYS A 209 28.89 3.67 5.12
C LYS A 209 27.97 2.86 4.22
N ILE A 210 27.45 1.74 4.72
CA ILE A 210 26.50 0.93 3.94
C ILE A 210 25.19 1.70 3.68
N ALA A 211 24.64 2.33 4.71
CA ALA A 211 23.34 3.01 4.60
C ALA A 211 23.39 4.28 3.74
N LYS A 212 24.49 5.06 3.82
CA LYS A 212 24.61 6.36 3.14
C LYS A 212 25.23 6.25 1.75
N GLU A 213 26.20 5.34 1.58
CA GLU A 213 27.03 5.25 0.37
C GLU A 213 26.84 3.91 -0.36
N SER A 214 26.05 2.99 0.20
CA SER A 214 25.93 1.63 -0.30
C SER A 214 27.29 0.92 -0.39
N ASP A 215 28.17 1.18 0.60
CA ASP A 215 29.56 0.73 0.58
C ASP A 215 29.66 -0.80 0.54
N ASN A 216 30.39 -1.32 -0.48
CA ASN A 216 30.55 -2.74 -0.70
C ASN A 216 31.53 -3.35 0.31
N VAL A 217 32.62 -2.66 0.60
CA VAL A 217 33.63 -3.13 1.56
C VAL A 217 33.05 -3.15 2.96
N GLY A 218 32.33 -2.09 3.36
CA GLY A 218 31.63 -2.06 4.64
C GLY A 218 30.65 -3.22 4.80
N HIS A 219 29.88 -3.53 3.73
CA HIS A 219 29.01 -4.69 3.72
C HIS A 219 29.80 -6.00 3.88
N ASN A 220 30.88 -6.20 3.11
CA ASN A 220 31.69 -7.41 3.19
C ASN A 220 32.26 -7.63 4.60
N ILE A 221 32.74 -6.57 5.24
CA ILE A 221 33.26 -6.64 6.62
C ILE A 221 32.15 -7.10 7.58
N LEU A 222 30.97 -6.44 7.58
CA LEU A 222 29.87 -6.84 8.47
C LEU A 222 29.34 -8.24 8.14
N ASN A 223 29.26 -8.59 6.87
CA ASN A 223 28.84 -9.93 6.48
C ASN A 223 29.82 -10.99 6.99
N TYR A 224 31.09 -10.82 6.76
CA TYR A 224 32.12 -11.76 7.17
C TYR A 224 32.12 -12.02 8.70
N TYR A 225 32.10 -10.95 9.51
CA TYR A 225 32.24 -11.08 10.96
C TYR A 225 30.93 -11.31 11.71
N VAL A 226 29.79 -10.89 11.18
CA VAL A 226 28.51 -10.90 11.92
C VAL A 226 27.53 -11.91 11.36
N THR A 227 27.23 -11.83 10.06
CA THR A 227 26.18 -12.66 9.46
C THR A 227 26.70 -14.03 9.01
N HIS A 228 27.85 -14.08 8.37
CA HIS A 228 28.47 -15.33 7.90
C HIS A 228 28.80 -16.30 9.06
N GLN A 229 29.22 -15.78 10.20
CA GLN A 229 29.44 -16.58 11.40
C GLN A 229 28.16 -17.17 12.02
N SER A 230 26.99 -16.68 11.57
CA SER A 230 25.66 -17.02 12.10
C SER A 230 24.67 -17.39 10.99
N ASP A 231 25.13 -17.97 9.89
CA ASP A 231 24.34 -18.20 8.67
C ASP A 231 22.96 -18.80 8.90
N GLN A 232 22.82 -19.80 9.77
CA GLN A 232 21.53 -20.43 10.04
C GLN A 232 20.58 -19.50 10.81
N ASP A 233 21.09 -18.76 11.79
CA ASP A 233 20.28 -17.81 12.58
C ASP A 233 19.91 -16.59 11.73
N PHE A 234 20.86 -16.11 10.93
CA PHE A 234 20.62 -15.03 9.96
C PHE A 234 19.51 -15.42 8.97
N GLN A 235 19.64 -16.57 8.30
CA GLN A 235 18.65 -17.02 7.32
C GLN A 235 17.28 -17.23 7.95
N LYS A 236 17.21 -17.86 9.13
CA LYS A 236 15.95 -18.04 9.87
C LYS A 236 15.29 -16.72 10.23
N THR A 237 16.09 -15.75 10.68
CA THR A 237 15.60 -14.41 11.00
C THR A 237 15.06 -13.72 9.74
N LEU A 238 15.82 -13.79 8.65
CA LEU A 238 15.44 -13.18 7.37
C LEU A 238 14.13 -13.77 6.83
N ASP A 239 14.00 -15.08 6.76
CA ASP A 239 12.81 -15.75 6.24
C ASP A 239 11.55 -15.35 7.04
N LYS A 240 11.70 -15.19 8.35
CA LYS A 240 10.62 -14.74 9.23
C LYS A 240 10.17 -13.32 8.92
N ILE A 241 11.08 -12.36 8.77
CA ILE A 241 10.74 -10.95 8.54
C ILE A 241 10.32 -10.67 7.10
N ALA A 242 10.98 -11.30 6.13
CA ALA A 242 10.63 -11.21 4.72
C ALA A 242 9.29 -11.93 4.40
N LYS A 243 8.82 -12.78 5.29
CA LYS A 243 7.61 -13.63 5.16
C LYS A 243 7.69 -14.61 3.97
N LYS A 244 8.89 -14.83 3.47
CA LYS A 244 9.22 -15.73 2.37
C LYS A 244 10.71 -16.05 2.44
N HIS A 245 11.11 -17.20 1.95
CA HIS A 245 12.53 -17.51 1.82
C HIS A 245 13.21 -16.51 0.86
N TRP A 246 14.27 -15.85 1.36
CA TRP A 246 15.07 -14.92 0.59
C TRP A 246 16.51 -15.41 0.48
N ASP A 247 16.86 -15.94 -0.68
CA ASP A 247 18.23 -16.32 -1.02
C ASP A 247 19.04 -15.05 -1.37
N VAL A 248 19.71 -14.50 -0.37
CA VAL A 248 20.48 -13.25 -0.53
C VAL A 248 21.69 -13.40 -1.44
N GLU A 249 22.21 -14.62 -1.61
CA GLU A 249 23.37 -14.87 -2.46
C GLU A 249 23.04 -14.73 -3.94
N LYS A 250 21.81 -15.08 -4.34
CA LYS A 250 21.35 -14.87 -5.72
C LYS A 250 21.11 -13.40 -6.06
N ARG A 251 21.06 -12.53 -5.03
CA ARG A 251 20.72 -11.11 -5.20
C ARG A 251 19.41 -10.90 -5.96
N GLU A 252 18.45 -11.76 -5.68
CA GLU A 252 17.09 -11.64 -6.18
C GLU A 252 16.13 -11.39 -5.01
N ALA A 253 15.24 -10.44 -5.16
CA ALA A 253 14.23 -10.10 -4.18
C ALA A 253 12.98 -9.57 -4.83
N SER A 254 11.86 -9.73 -4.15
CA SER A 254 10.65 -9.00 -4.50
C SER A 254 10.56 -7.68 -3.72
N ALA A 255 9.81 -6.72 -4.27
CA ALA A 255 9.56 -5.44 -3.59
C ALA A 255 8.84 -5.65 -2.25
N GLU A 256 7.96 -6.67 -2.15
CA GLU A 256 7.26 -7.01 -0.92
C GLU A 256 8.21 -7.57 0.15
N MET A 257 9.16 -8.43 -0.21
CA MET A 257 10.19 -8.94 0.71
C MET A 257 11.01 -7.79 1.29
N ALA A 258 11.51 -6.89 0.43
CA ALA A 258 12.26 -5.70 0.86
C ALA A 258 11.41 -4.78 1.76
N GLY A 259 10.14 -4.56 1.40
CA GLY A 259 9.20 -3.78 2.20
C GLY A 259 8.93 -4.37 3.57
N ASN A 260 8.80 -5.69 3.67
CA ASN A 260 8.61 -6.39 4.96
C ASN A 260 9.84 -6.25 5.87
N VAL A 261 11.06 -6.30 5.29
CA VAL A 261 12.30 -6.07 6.07
C VAL A 261 12.42 -4.62 6.54
N MET A 262 11.98 -3.65 5.72
CA MET A 262 11.95 -2.24 6.11
C MET A 262 10.93 -1.93 7.21
N GLU A 263 9.85 -2.72 7.31
CA GLU A 263 8.81 -2.59 8.34
C GLU A 263 9.26 -3.17 9.68
N ALA A 264 10.08 -4.20 9.68
CA ALA A 264 10.49 -4.94 10.87
C ALA A 264 11.45 -4.14 11.76
#